data_9203075256af3dd9a92823fc730fc331
#
_entry.id   9203075256af3dd9a92823fc730fc331
#
_cell.length_a   1.000
_cell.length_b   1.000
_cell.length_c   1.000
_cell.angle_alpha   90.00
_cell.angle_beta   90.00
_cell.angle_gamma   90.00
#
_symmetry.space_group_name_H-M   'P 1'
#
loop_
_entity.id
_entity.type
_entity.pdbx_description
1 polymer ?
#
loop_
_entity_poly.entity_id
_entity_poly.type
_entity_poly.pdbx_seq_one_letter_code
_entity_poly.pdbx_strand_id
1 'polypeptide(L)'
;MRAMKSDTIEFSVIGTGRFGHFWCRSLSKFYPTFAYDINPDCRKRVERFAVWDSLENCLTKKFIFLTIPIHSMKDFLKENKDNFQKGSVIIDCASVKVPVMTWFDEHLPQDVHYVASHPLFGPDSAKNKLRDNIIMVMPGKVPLKDYQILIGFFMDKLGLQIYNLTAHEHDELMAYNLNLVHFLGRALDDLGITKLPLMMSSLSKLNDIVKVVMNDTTELFLDFYKFNPYATKVKDQWLKSFEKINHQIGKELS
;
A
#
# COMPACT_ATOMS: atom_id res chain seq x y z
N MET A 1 -16.47 -38.25 -19.55
CA MET A 1 -16.35 -36.78 -19.56
C MET A 1 -15.81 -36.33 -18.21
N ARG A 2 -14.52 -35.97 -18.12
CA ARG A 2 -13.97 -35.33 -16.93
C ARG A 2 -14.54 -33.91 -16.90
N ALA A 3 -15.34 -33.60 -15.90
CA ALA A 3 -15.78 -32.23 -15.65
C ALA A 3 -14.48 -31.37 -15.49
N MET A 4 -14.28 -30.42 -16.40
CA MET A 4 -13.28 -29.37 -16.19
C MET A 4 -13.67 -28.70 -14.87
N LYS A 5 -12.86 -28.87 -13.83
CA LYS A 5 -12.92 -27.99 -12.66
C LYS A 5 -12.80 -26.58 -13.22
N SER A 6 -13.84 -25.76 -13.12
CA SER A 6 -13.71 -24.34 -13.36
C SER A 6 -12.62 -23.87 -12.40
N ASP A 7 -11.51 -23.37 -12.94
CA ASP A 7 -10.45 -22.76 -12.13
C ASP A 7 -11.05 -21.54 -11.41
N THR A 8 -11.64 -21.81 -10.25
CA THR A 8 -12.19 -20.75 -9.41
C THR A 8 -11.01 -19.91 -8.96
N ILE A 9 -11.00 -18.63 -9.35
CA ILE A 9 -9.99 -17.69 -8.91
C ILE A 9 -10.09 -17.57 -7.39
N GLU A 10 -9.01 -17.88 -6.70
CA GLU A 10 -8.86 -17.72 -5.26
C GLU A 10 -7.81 -16.66 -4.96
N PHE A 11 -8.12 -15.79 -4.00
CA PHE A 11 -7.20 -14.79 -3.48
C PHE A 11 -6.69 -15.18 -2.10
N SER A 12 -5.49 -14.75 -1.77
CA SER A 12 -5.03 -14.68 -0.40
C SER A 12 -4.48 -13.30 -0.05
N VAL A 13 -4.57 -12.94 1.22
CA VAL A 13 -4.04 -11.69 1.78
C VAL A 13 -3.15 -12.02 2.96
N ILE A 14 -1.88 -11.68 2.85
CA ILE A 14 -0.88 -11.86 3.90
C ILE A 14 -0.65 -10.52 4.60
N GLY A 15 -0.92 -10.49 5.91
CA GLY A 15 -0.96 -9.26 6.69
C GLY A 15 -2.38 -8.67 6.70
N THR A 16 -3.06 -8.76 7.84
CA THR A 16 -4.44 -8.27 8.00
C THR A 16 -4.52 -7.10 8.99
N GLY A 17 -3.49 -6.27 8.96
CA GLY A 17 -3.47 -4.97 9.62
C GLY A 17 -4.59 -4.06 9.11
N ARG A 18 -4.48 -2.75 9.30
CA ARG A 18 -5.51 -1.78 8.93
C ARG A 18 -5.93 -1.87 7.45
N PHE A 19 -4.95 -1.82 6.53
CA PHE A 19 -5.20 -1.91 5.10
C PHE A 19 -5.60 -3.33 4.69
N GLY A 20 -4.85 -4.35 5.10
CA GLY A 20 -5.09 -5.74 4.71
C GLY A 20 -6.48 -6.23 5.11
N HIS A 21 -6.97 -5.87 6.30
CA HIS A 21 -8.34 -6.15 6.71
C HIS A 21 -9.38 -5.51 5.77
N PHE A 22 -9.20 -4.22 5.43
CA PHE A 22 -10.06 -3.52 4.48
C PHE A 22 -10.01 -4.17 3.09
N TRP A 23 -8.81 -4.53 2.63
CA TRP A 23 -8.59 -5.16 1.33
C TRP A 23 -9.24 -6.54 1.25
N CYS A 24 -8.99 -7.38 2.25
CA CYS A 24 -9.57 -8.71 2.39
C CYS A 24 -11.12 -8.67 2.30
N ARG A 25 -11.75 -7.74 3.03
CA ARG A 25 -13.20 -7.50 2.96
C ARG A 25 -13.66 -7.05 1.57
N SER A 26 -12.84 -6.33 0.83
CA SER A 26 -13.18 -5.85 -0.52
C SER A 26 -13.09 -6.98 -1.55
N LEU A 27 -12.07 -7.82 -1.46
CA LEU A 27 -11.86 -8.98 -2.33
C LEU A 27 -12.92 -10.05 -2.13
N SER A 28 -13.26 -10.36 -0.88
CA SER A 28 -14.19 -11.44 -0.50
C SER A 28 -15.63 -11.25 -0.99
N LYS A 29 -15.99 -10.06 -1.44
CA LYS A 29 -17.29 -9.79 -2.08
C LYS A 29 -17.43 -10.46 -3.45
N PHE A 30 -16.31 -10.84 -4.08
CA PHE A 30 -16.29 -11.31 -5.46
C PHE A 30 -15.70 -12.71 -5.61
N TYR A 31 -14.72 -13.06 -4.77
CA TYR A 31 -14.01 -14.35 -4.87
C TYR A 31 -13.72 -14.93 -3.49
N PRO A 32 -13.58 -16.26 -3.38
CA PRO A 32 -13.04 -16.90 -2.18
C PRO A 32 -11.73 -16.26 -1.79
N THR A 33 -11.66 -15.75 -0.58
CA THR A 33 -10.49 -15.01 -0.09
C THR A 33 -9.99 -15.66 1.20
N PHE A 34 -8.73 -16.01 1.21
CA PHE A 34 -8.00 -16.59 2.34
C PHE A 34 -7.15 -15.51 2.98
N ALA A 35 -6.89 -15.62 4.26
CA ALA A 35 -6.13 -14.60 4.96
C ALA A 35 -5.25 -15.19 6.05
N TYR A 36 -4.07 -14.62 6.19
CA TYR A 36 -3.12 -14.92 7.24
C TYR A 36 -2.53 -13.63 7.83
N ASP A 37 -2.29 -13.65 9.12
CA ASP A 37 -1.48 -12.64 9.82
C ASP A 37 -0.67 -13.32 10.92
N ILE A 38 0.53 -12.83 11.16
CA ILE A 38 1.38 -13.31 12.26
C ILE A 38 0.75 -13.04 13.63
N ASN A 39 -0.09 -11.99 13.73
CA ASN A 39 -0.88 -11.70 14.92
C ASN A 39 -2.23 -12.44 14.90
N PRO A 40 -2.42 -13.49 15.71
CA PRO A 40 -3.65 -14.28 15.72
C PRO A 40 -4.90 -13.49 16.18
N ASP A 41 -4.73 -12.36 16.85
CA ASP A 41 -5.86 -11.51 17.29
C ASP A 41 -6.61 -10.90 16.10
N CYS A 42 -5.98 -10.83 14.94
CA CYS A 42 -6.62 -10.38 13.70
C CYS A 42 -7.70 -11.34 13.20
N ARG A 43 -7.62 -12.63 13.55
CA ARG A 43 -8.48 -13.71 13.10
C ARG A 43 -9.98 -13.39 13.24
N LYS A 44 -10.43 -13.05 14.45
CA LYS A 44 -11.85 -12.79 14.73
C LYS A 44 -12.48 -11.69 13.86
N ARG A 45 -11.67 -10.74 13.41
CA ARG A 45 -12.13 -9.65 12.53
C ARG A 45 -12.27 -10.11 11.09
N VAL A 46 -11.37 -10.98 10.64
CA VAL A 46 -11.27 -11.46 9.27
C VAL A 46 -12.27 -12.58 8.97
N GLU A 47 -12.50 -13.52 9.89
CA GLU A 47 -13.42 -14.66 9.73
C GLU A 47 -14.87 -14.28 9.44
N ARG A 48 -15.22 -13.01 9.59
CA ARG A 48 -16.55 -12.49 9.25
C ARG A 48 -16.83 -12.46 7.74
N PHE A 49 -15.79 -12.52 6.91
CA PHE A 49 -15.91 -12.35 5.45
C PHE A 49 -14.86 -13.10 4.62
N ALA A 50 -13.83 -13.64 5.23
CA ALA A 50 -12.77 -14.41 4.57
C ALA A 50 -12.38 -15.63 5.40
N VAL A 51 -11.72 -16.59 4.78
CA VAL A 51 -11.22 -17.80 5.45
C VAL A 51 -9.90 -17.49 6.10
N TRP A 52 -9.83 -17.60 7.41
CA TRP A 52 -8.54 -17.57 8.11
C TRP A 52 -7.85 -18.92 7.94
N ASP A 53 -6.61 -18.91 7.47
CA ASP A 53 -5.87 -20.13 7.14
C ASP A 53 -4.40 -20.05 7.56
N SER A 54 -3.66 -21.14 7.42
CA SER A 54 -2.22 -21.14 7.64
C SER A 54 -1.47 -20.34 6.57
N LEU A 55 -0.27 -19.87 6.89
CA LEU A 55 0.57 -19.18 5.93
C LEU A 55 0.83 -20.07 4.71
N GLU A 56 1.22 -21.33 4.96
CA GLU A 56 1.53 -22.30 3.91
C GLU A 56 0.38 -22.44 2.90
N ASN A 57 -0.87 -22.56 3.42
CA ASN A 57 -2.03 -22.70 2.55
C ASN A 57 -2.37 -21.39 1.82
N CYS A 58 -2.17 -20.24 2.43
CA CYS A 58 -2.32 -18.93 1.78
C CYS A 58 -1.32 -18.74 0.64
N LEU A 59 -0.08 -19.26 0.76
CA LEU A 59 0.96 -19.18 -0.27
C LEU A 59 0.72 -20.11 -1.46
N THR A 60 -0.27 -21.01 -1.40
CA THR A 60 -0.68 -21.85 -2.53
C THR A 60 -1.73 -21.23 -3.45
N LYS A 61 -2.23 -20.05 -3.15
CA LYS A 61 -3.30 -19.42 -3.92
C LYS A 61 -2.77 -18.80 -5.21
N LYS A 62 -3.66 -18.68 -6.21
CA LYS A 62 -3.28 -18.13 -7.52
C LYS A 62 -2.84 -16.67 -7.44
N PHE A 63 -3.55 -15.84 -6.68
CA PHE A 63 -3.25 -14.43 -6.48
C PHE A 63 -3.05 -14.14 -4.99
N ILE A 64 -1.86 -13.67 -4.63
CA ILE A 64 -1.41 -13.48 -3.24
C ILE A 64 -1.09 -12.02 -3.02
N PHE A 65 -1.93 -11.33 -2.24
CA PHE A 65 -1.70 -9.94 -1.87
C PHE A 65 -0.81 -9.84 -0.63
N LEU A 66 0.29 -9.13 -0.73
CA LEU A 66 1.17 -8.80 0.39
C LEU A 66 0.80 -7.40 0.92
N THR A 67 0.23 -7.37 2.11
CA THR A 67 -0.16 -6.16 2.83
C THR A 67 0.56 -6.06 4.18
N ILE A 68 1.76 -6.62 4.23
CA ILE A 68 2.70 -6.57 5.36
C ILE A 68 3.52 -5.27 5.33
N PRO A 69 4.15 -4.87 6.45
CA PRO A 69 5.03 -3.71 6.50
C PRO A 69 6.19 -3.80 5.48
N ILE A 70 6.59 -2.65 4.92
CA ILE A 70 7.64 -2.59 3.88
C ILE A 70 8.94 -3.19 4.39
N HIS A 71 9.35 -2.84 5.62
CA HIS A 71 10.60 -3.35 6.22
C HIS A 71 10.63 -4.88 6.40
N SER A 72 9.47 -5.52 6.51
CA SER A 72 9.38 -6.98 6.68
C SER A 72 9.34 -7.73 5.34
N MET A 73 9.09 -7.03 4.22
CA MET A 73 8.79 -7.68 2.94
C MET A 73 9.98 -8.46 2.38
N LYS A 74 11.19 -7.89 2.47
CA LYS A 74 12.40 -8.56 1.95
C LYS A 74 12.67 -9.90 2.63
N ASP A 75 12.59 -9.92 3.96
CA ASP A 75 12.86 -11.14 4.74
C ASP A 75 11.72 -12.15 4.56
N PHE A 76 10.48 -11.69 4.52
CA PHE A 76 9.33 -12.54 4.21
C PHE A 76 9.49 -13.28 2.86
N LEU A 77 9.93 -12.58 1.81
CA LEU A 77 10.16 -13.18 0.49
C LEU A 77 11.28 -14.22 0.54
N LYS A 78 12.38 -13.94 1.23
CA LYS A 78 13.51 -14.88 1.39
C LYS A 78 13.11 -16.16 2.13
N GLU A 79 12.40 -16.00 3.24
CA GLU A 79 12.01 -17.11 4.12
C GLU A 79 10.97 -18.02 3.46
N ASN A 80 10.13 -17.46 2.59
CA ASN A 80 9.02 -18.18 1.98
C ASN A 80 9.19 -18.49 0.49
N LYS A 81 10.36 -18.24 -0.10
CA LYS A 81 10.60 -18.41 -1.54
C LYS A 81 10.21 -19.81 -2.08
N ASP A 82 10.44 -20.85 -1.30
CA ASP A 82 10.19 -22.24 -1.67
C ASP A 82 8.75 -22.71 -1.35
N ASN A 83 7.96 -21.87 -0.67
CA ASN A 83 6.59 -22.16 -0.26
C ASN A 83 5.54 -21.62 -1.24
N PHE A 84 5.92 -20.70 -2.13
CA PHE A 84 4.99 -20.18 -3.13
C PHE A 84 4.65 -21.26 -4.17
N GLN A 85 3.36 -21.37 -4.49
CA GLN A 85 2.94 -22.28 -5.55
C GLN A 85 3.45 -21.79 -6.91
N LYS A 86 3.95 -22.72 -7.72
CA LYS A 86 4.35 -22.45 -9.10
C LYS A 86 3.19 -21.84 -9.89
N GLY A 87 3.48 -20.78 -10.62
CA GLY A 87 2.50 -20.03 -11.40
C GLY A 87 1.60 -19.11 -10.58
N SER A 88 1.80 -18.96 -9.25
CA SER A 88 1.12 -17.91 -8.47
C SER A 88 1.59 -16.52 -8.89
N VAL A 89 0.78 -15.53 -8.61
CA VAL A 89 1.05 -14.12 -8.85
C VAL A 89 1.04 -13.38 -7.52
N ILE A 90 2.18 -12.84 -7.13
CA ILE A 90 2.34 -12.04 -5.93
C ILE A 90 1.98 -10.58 -6.26
N ILE A 91 1.14 -9.96 -5.47
CA ILE A 91 0.75 -8.55 -5.62
C ILE A 91 1.06 -7.83 -4.33
N ASP A 92 1.95 -6.86 -4.34
CA ASP A 92 2.14 -6.00 -3.18
C ASP A 92 1.17 -4.82 -3.19
N CYS A 93 0.96 -4.23 -2.03
CA CYS A 93 0.18 -3.01 -1.84
C CYS A 93 0.99 -1.91 -1.13
N ALA A 94 2.30 -2.03 -1.13
CA ALA A 94 3.19 -1.11 -0.43
C ALA A 94 3.19 0.29 -1.07
N SER A 95 3.54 1.29 -0.26
CA SER A 95 3.60 2.70 -0.69
C SER A 95 4.94 3.09 -1.32
N VAL A 96 5.85 2.15 -1.52
CA VAL A 96 7.16 2.32 -2.14
C VAL A 96 7.38 1.19 -3.13
N LYS A 97 7.94 1.47 -4.32
CA LYS A 97 8.01 0.49 -5.41
C LYS A 97 9.44 0.08 -5.79
N VAL A 98 10.38 1.00 -5.86
CA VAL A 98 11.75 0.70 -6.33
C VAL A 98 12.38 -0.47 -5.56
N PRO A 99 12.49 -0.46 -4.22
CA PRO A 99 13.07 -1.58 -3.49
C PRO A 99 12.19 -2.83 -3.53
N VAL A 100 10.86 -2.68 -3.52
CA VAL A 100 9.94 -3.82 -3.52
C VAL A 100 10.07 -4.63 -4.81
N MET A 101 10.11 -3.99 -5.97
CA MET A 101 10.29 -4.68 -7.24
C MET A 101 11.68 -5.33 -7.34
N THR A 102 12.72 -4.66 -6.80
CA THR A 102 14.06 -5.26 -6.69
C THR A 102 14.03 -6.53 -5.86
N TRP A 103 13.35 -6.53 -4.70
CA TRP A 103 13.26 -7.73 -3.85
C TRP A 103 12.47 -8.86 -4.50
N PHE A 104 11.44 -8.55 -5.27
CA PHE A 104 10.73 -9.56 -6.07
C PHE A 104 11.66 -10.20 -7.09
N ASP A 105 12.43 -9.40 -7.84
CA ASP A 105 13.39 -9.91 -8.82
C ASP A 105 14.52 -10.75 -8.20
N GLU A 106 14.97 -10.39 -7.00
CA GLU A 106 16.05 -11.07 -6.29
C GLU A 106 15.61 -12.38 -5.61
N HIS A 107 14.36 -12.45 -5.11
CA HIS A 107 13.98 -13.51 -4.17
C HIS A 107 12.86 -14.42 -4.66
N LEU A 108 12.03 -14.02 -5.62
CA LEU A 108 11.01 -14.90 -6.15
C LEU A 108 11.59 -15.93 -7.12
N PRO A 109 11.16 -17.20 -7.02
CA PRO A 109 11.50 -18.23 -8.01
C PRO A 109 11.06 -17.83 -9.44
N GLN A 110 11.71 -18.42 -10.45
CA GLN A 110 11.42 -18.09 -11.86
C GLN A 110 9.98 -18.43 -12.29
N ASP A 111 9.37 -19.40 -11.66
CA ASP A 111 8.01 -19.87 -11.92
C ASP A 111 6.94 -19.23 -11.00
N VAL A 112 7.34 -18.25 -10.19
CA VAL A 112 6.46 -17.37 -9.40
C VAL A 112 6.47 -15.99 -10.03
N HIS A 113 5.30 -15.43 -10.26
CA HIS A 113 5.11 -14.17 -10.95
C HIS A 113 4.79 -13.02 -9.97
N TYR A 114 4.90 -11.78 -10.42
CA TYR A 114 4.48 -10.65 -9.61
C TYR A 114 3.94 -9.46 -10.41
N VAL A 115 3.09 -8.70 -9.75
CA VAL A 115 2.62 -7.38 -10.16
C VAL A 115 2.80 -6.43 -8.98
N ALA A 116 3.56 -5.37 -9.14
CA ALA A 116 3.64 -4.35 -8.12
C ALA A 116 2.44 -3.42 -8.21
N SER A 117 1.84 -3.08 -7.06
CA SER A 117 0.71 -2.16 -7.02
C SER A 117 0.77 -1.22 -5.82
N HIS A 118 0.04 -0.11 -5.93
CA HIS A 118 -0.19 0.80 -4.81
C HIS A 118 -1.60 1.37 -4.89
N PRO A 119 -2.55 0.89 -4.09
CA PRO A 119 -3.85 1.54 -3.90
C PRO A 119 -3.66 2.92 -3.27
N LEU A 120 -4.03 3.99 -4.00
CA LEU A 120 -3.94 5.37 -3.48
C LEU A 120 -5.12 5.72 -2.57
N PHE A 121 -5.60 4.74 -1.87
CA PHE A 121 -6.72 4.83 -0.93
C PHE A 121 -6.55 3.84 0.20
N GLY A 122 -7.21 4.12 1.29
CA GLY A 122 -7.20 3.26 2.46
C GLY A 122 -8.57 3.21 3.14
N PRO A 123 -8.64 2.58 4.31
CA PRO A 123 -9.91 2.46 5.04
C PRO A 123 -10.54 3.80 5.41
N ASP A 124 -9.78 4.89 5.48
CA ASP A 124 -10.31 6.21 5.81
C ASP A 124 -10.91 6.90 4.58
N SER A 125 -10.21 6.89 3.44
CA SER A 125 -10.61 7.59 2.23
C SER A 125 -11.63 6.82 1.39
N ALA A 126 -11.56 5.48 1.38
CA ALA A 126 -12.46 4.62 0.60
C ALA A 126 -13.55 3.94 1.45
N LYS A 127 -13.79 4.39 2.68
CA LYS A 127 -14.74 3.77 3.63
C LYS A 127 -16.12 3.53 3.05
N ASN A 128 -16.63 4.47 2.27
CA ASN A 128 -17.99 4.43 1.74
C ASN A 128 -18.07 4.15 0.24
N LYS A 129 -16.96 4.29 -0.50
CA LYS A 129 -16.94 4.16 -1.95
C LYS A 129 -15.56 3.72 -2.43
N LEU A 130 -15.46 2.45 -2.82
CA LEU A 130 -14.24 1.93 -3.43
C LEU A 130 -14.11 2.36 -4.91
N ARG A 131 -15.24 2.39 -5.64
CA ARG A 131 -15.29 2.77 -7.06
C ARG A 131 -14.72 4.18 -7.28
N ASP A 132 -14.06 4.35 -8.41
CA ASP A 132 -13.43 5.58 -8.90
C ASP A 132 -12.13 5.98 -8.15
N ASN A 133 -11.71 5.19 -7.14
CA ASN A 133 -10.38 5.38 -6.56
C ASN A 133 -9.29 4.88 -7.50
N ILE A 134 -8.09 5.41 -7.36
CA ILE A 134 -6.93 5.08 -8.19
C ILE A 134 -6.12 3.96 -7.54
N ILE A 135 -5.74 2.98 -8.34
CA ILE A 135 -4.67 2.04 -8.02
C ILE A 135 -3.55 2.18 -9.06
N MET A 136 -2.35 2.42 -8.58
CA MET A 136 -1.16 2.38 -9.44
C MET A 136 -0.74 0.93 -9.63
N VAL A 137 -0.39 0.57 -10.86
CA VAL A 137 -0.01 -0.80 -11.22
C VAL A 137 1.24 -0.77 -12.09
N MET A 138 2.24 -1.54 -11.71
CA MET A 138 3.49 -1.73 -12.44
C MET A 138 3.63 -3.22 -12.75
N PRO A 139 3.43 -3.63 -14.01
CA PRO A 139 3.61 -5.02 -14.38
C PRO A 139 5.07 -5.43 -14.21
N GLY A 140 5.28 -6.50 -13.43
CA GLY A 140 6.57 -7.16 -13.31
C GLY A 140 6.63 -8.40 -14.20
N LYS A 141 7.22 -9.48 -13.70
CA LYS A 141 7.23 -10.79 -14.38
C LYS A 141 5.88 -11.48 -14.21
N VAL A 142 4.95 -11.23 -15.12
CA VAL A 142 3.60 -11.82 -15.05
C VAL A 142 3.12 -12.22 -16.45
N PRO A 143 2.53 -13.43 -16.62
CA PRO A 143 1.90 -13.82 -17.88
C PRO A 143 0.75 -12.87 -18.24
N LEU A 144 0.63 -12.53 -19.53
CA LEU A 144 -0.39 -11.58 -20.02
C LEU A 144 -1.81 -11.99 -19.57
N LYS A 145 -2.13 -13.29 -19.62
CA LYS A 145 -3.44 -13.80 -19.17
C LYS A 145 -3.73 -13.45 -17.70
N ASP A 146 -2.76 -13.70 -16.81
CA ASP A 146 -2.91 -13.45 -15.38
C ASP A 146 -2.99 -11.95 -15.08
N TYR A 147 -2.20 -11.15 -15.78
CA TYR A 147 -2.26 -9.70 -15.71
C TYR A 147 -3.63 -9.17 -16.13
N GLN A 148 -4.18 -9.63 -17.26
CA GLN A 148 -5.50 -9.24 -17.73
C GLN A 148 -6.61 -9.62 -16.75
N ILE A 149 -6.54 -10.79 -16.12
CA ILE A 149 -7.49 -11.21 -15.06
C ILE A 149 -7.44 -10.22 -13.89
N LEU A 150 -6.24 -9.88 -13.42
CA LEU A 150 -6.05 -8.97 -12.29
C LEU A 150 -6.56 -7.55 -12.61
N ILE A 151 -6.20 -7.03 -13.78
CA ILE A 151 -6.63 -5.69 -14.22
C ILE A 151 -8.15 -5.65 -14.42
N GLY A 152 -8.73 -6.65 -15.08
CA GLY A 152 -10.19 -6.77 -15.22
C GLY A 152 -10.89 -6.84 -13.85
N PHE A 153 -10.31 -7.54 -12.89
CA PHE A 153 -10.83 -7.54 -11.52
C PHE A 153 -10.80 -6.13 -10.89
N PHE A 154 -9.69 -5.41 -10.99
CA PHE A 154 -9.60 -4.05 -10.45
C PHE A 154 -10.59 -3.09 -11.12
N MET A 155 -10.69 -3.11 -12.44
CA MET A 155 -11.53 -2.19 -13.20
C MET A 155 -13.02 -2.57 -13.11
N ASP A 156 -13.36 -3.81 -13.44
CA ASP A 156 -14.77 -4.22 -13.65
C ASP A 156 -15.48 -4.56 -12.33
N LYS A 157 -14.77 -5.25 -11.42
CA LYS A 157 -15.36 -5.69 -10.15
C LYS A 157 -15.23 -4.62 -9.06
N LEU A 158 -14.03 -4.08 -8.85
CA LEU A 158 -13.79 -3.06 -7.84
C LEU A 158 -14.12 -1.65 -8.33
N GLY A 159 -14.18 -1.43 -9.65
CA GLY A 159 -14.44 -0.13 -10.27
C GLY A 159 -13.30 0.86 -10.08
N LEU A 160 -12.06 0.37 -9.97
CA LEU A 160 -10.89 1.20 -9.77
C LEU A 160 -10.38 1.79 -11.09
N GLN A 161 -9.76 2.93 -11.03
CA GLN A 161 -9.02 3.53 -12.13
C GLN A 161 -7.56 3.06 -12.06
N ILE A 162 -7.07 2.49 -13.17
CA ILE A 162 -5.68 2.03 -13.26
C ILE A 162 -4.78 3.18 -13.72
N TYR A 163 -3.69 3.39 -13.01
CA TYR A 163 -2.65 4.32 -13.39
C TYR A 163 -1.30 3.57 -13.49
N ASN A 164 -0.71 3.58 -14.69
CA ASN A 164 0.55 2.87 -14.95
C ASN A 164 1.72 3.85 -14.86
N LEU A 165 2.73 3.48 -14.08
CA LEU A 165 3.99 4.20 -13.92
C LEU A 165 5.14 3.19 -13.85
N THR A 166 6.35 3.66 -14.06
CA THR A 166 7.55 2.94 -13.61
C THR A 166 7.70 3.05 -12.09
N ALA A 167 8.46 2.15 -11.48
CA ALA A 167 8.73 2.21 -10.04
C ALA A 167 9.38 3.54 -9.61
N HIS A 168 10.28 4.07 -10.44
CA HIS A 168 10.95 5.34 -10.19
C HIS A 168 10.00 6.54 -10.26
N GLU A 169 9.17 6.62 -11.30
CA GLU A 169 8.15 7.68 -11.42
C GLU A 169 7.15 7.62 -10.26
N HIS A 170 6.75 6.41 -9.87
CA HIS A 170 5.90 6.21 -8.70
C HIS A 170 6.54 6.77 -7.42
N ASP A 171 7.77 6.35 -7.10
CA ASP A 171 8.42 6.72 -5.85
C ASP A 171 8.78 8.21 -5.82
N GLU A 172 9.13 8.82 -6.96
CA GLU A 172 9.32 10.26 -7.07
C GLU A 172 8.01 11.03 -6.79
N LEU A 173 6.90 10.57 -7.39
CA LEU A 173 5.58 11.16 -7.15
C LEU A 173 5.12 11.00 -5.69
N MET A 174 5.38 9.84 -5.08
CA MET A 174 5.03 9.57 -3.68
C MET A 174 5.91 10.35 -2.69
N ALA A 175 7.12 10.75 -3.05
CA ALA A 175 7.94 11.63 -2.22
C ALA A 175 7.24 12.98 -1.94
N TYR A 176 6.45 13.48 -2.88
CA TYR A 176 5.62 14.68 -2.70
C TYR A 176 4.25 14.36 -2.08
N ASN A 177 3.52 13.41 -2.66
CA ASN A 177 2.12 13.18 -2.31
C ASN A 177 1.93 12.46 -0.96
N LEU A 178 2.93 11.70 -0.53
CA LEU A 178 2.85 10.89 0.68
C LEU A 178 3.90 11.35 1.70
N ASN A 179 5.20 11.24 1.38
CA ASN A 179 6.26 11.49 2.34
C ASN A 179 6.24 12.93 2.87
N LEU A 180 6.14 13.92 1.96
CA LEU A 180 6.09 15.34 2.35
C LEU A 180 4.82 15.65 3.15
N VAL A 181 3.67 15.10 2.76
CA VAL A 181 2.39 15.30 3.46
C VAL A 181 2.45 14.73 4.87
N HIS A 182 3.03 13.53 5.04
CA HIS A 182 3.24 12.92 6.36
C HIS A 182 4.22 13.73 7.22
N PHE A 183 5.29 14.23 6.62
CA PHE A 183 6.25 15.09 7.32
C PHE A 183 5.59 16.36 7.83
N LEU A 184 4.86 17.07 6.97
CA LEU A 184 4.12 18.27 7.31
C LEU A 184 3.07 17.99 8.39
N GLY A 185 2.25 16.97 8.21
CA GLY A 185 1.18 16.65 9.15
C GLY A 185 1.72 16.34 10.55
N ARG A 186 2.82 15.58 10.66
CA ARG A 186 3.46 15.29 11.95
C ARG A 186 4.12 16.53 12.57
N ALA A 187 4.73 17.40 11.78
CA ALA A 187 5.27 18.66 12.28
C ALA A 187 4.16 19.61 12.80
N LEU A 188 3.01 19.64 12.13
CA LEU A 188 1.85 20.42 12.58
C LEU A 188 1.20 19.84 13.85
N ASP A 189 1.22 18.52 14.01
CA ASP A 189 0.77 17.87 15.25
C ASP A 189 1.71 18.19 16.42
N ASP A 190 3.03 18.09 16.20
CA ASP A 190 4.05 18.48 17.18
C ASP A 190 3.93 19.95 17.60
N LEU A 191 3.64 20.85 16.65
CA LEU A 191 3.34 22.25 16.92
C LEU A 191 2.05 22.45 17.77
N GLY A 192 1.22 21.42 17.87
CA GLY A 192 0.01 21.43 18.70
C GLY A 192 -1.17 22.16 18.08
N ILE A 193 -1.24 22.28 16.74
CA ILE A 193 -2.39 22.97 16.09
C ILE A 193 -3.72 22.32 16.42
N THR A 194 -3.75 21.01 16.67
CA THR A 194 -4.96 20.24 17.03
C THR A 194 -5.59 20.68 18.35
N LYS A 195 -4.83 21.38 19.20
CA LYS A 195 -5.25 21.84 20.54
C LYS A 195 -5.74 23.30 20.55
N LEU A 196 -5.74 23.98 19.40
CA LEU A 196 -6.18 25.37 19.33
C LEU A 196 -7.69 25.47 19.58
N PRO A 197 -8.13 26.46 20.38
CA PRO A 197 -9.54 26.59 20.74
C PRO A 197 -10.42 27.12 19.59
N LEU A 198 -9.80 27.72 18.57
CA LEU A 198 -10.47 28.23 17.38
C LEU A 198 -9.58 28.03 16.15
N MET A 199 -10.19 27.55 15.08
CA MET A 199 -9.52 27.37 13.79
C MET A 199 -10.30 28.07 12.69
N MET A 200 -9.60 28.85 11.87
CA MET A 200 -10.14 29.35 10.60
C MET A 200 -10.23 28.18 9.58
N SER A 201 -11.07 28.35 8.57
CA SER A 201 -11.32 27.32 7.54
C SER A 201 -10.04 26.77 6.87
N SER A 202 -9.04 27.64 6.63
CA SER A 202 -7.75 27.22 6.06
C SER A 202 -6.95 26.31 7.00
N LEU A 203 -6.88 26.67 8.28
CA LEU A 203 -6.18 25.86 9.29
C LEU A 203 -6.93 24.54 9.55
N SER A 204 -8.26 24.55 9.49
CA SER A 204 -9.07 23.33 9.63
C SER A 204 -8.72 22.30 8.56
N LYS A 205 -8.44 22.72 7.30
CA LYS A 205 -7.99 21.79 6.24
C LYS A 205 -6.63 21.17 6.56
N LEU A 206 -5.69 21.92 7.12
CA LEU A 206 -4.41 21.39 7.58
C LEU A 206 -4.61 20.43 8.76
N ASN A 207 -5.50 20.73 9.68
CA ASN A 207 -5.86 19.84 10.78
C ASN A 207 -6.48 18.51 10.29
N ASP A 208 -7.23 18.52 9.19
CA ASP A 208 -7.74 17.29 8.59
C ASP A 208 -6.61 16.42 7.99
N ILE A 209 -5.57 17.05 7.43
CA ILE A 209 -4.35 16.33 7.02
C ILE A 209 -3.69 15.69 8.25
N VAL A 210 -3.52 16.43 9.34
CA VAL A 210 -2.96 15.90 10.60
C VAL A 210 -3.71 14.66 11.05
N LYS A 211 -5.04 14.73 11.13
CA LYS A 211 -5.87 13.58 11.54
C LYS A 211 -5.65 12.35 10.66
N VAL A 212 -5.50 12.52 9.35
CA VAL A 212 -5.25 11.39 8.44
C VAL A 212 -3.89 10.78 8.67
N VAL A 213 -2.82 11.59 8.70
CA VAL A 213 -1.44 11.07 8.83
C VAL A 213 -1.14 10.49 10.21
N MET A 214 -1.81 10.98 11.26
CA MET A 214 -1.66 10.45 12.62
C MET A 214 -2.40 9.12 12.84
N ASN A 215 -3.26 8.70 11.92
CA ASN A 215 -3.82 7.35 11.91
C ASN A 215 -2.78 6.29 11.49
N ASP A 216 -1.71 6.68 10.83
CA ASP A 216 -0.65 5.78 10.41
C ASP A 216 0.47 5.69 11.47
N THR A 217 1.04 4.49 11.60
CA THR A 217 2.06 4.24 12.61
C THR A 217 3.35 5.01 12.32
N THR A 218 4.13 5.25 13.39
CA THR A 218 5.47 5.86 13.23
C THR A 218 6.40 4.97 12.41
N GLU A 219 6.27 3.65 12.52
CA GLU A 219 7.04 2.69 11.70
C GLU A 219 6.77 2.88 10.22
N LEU A 220 5.51 2.97 9.80
CA LEU A 220 5.15 3.20 8.40
C LEU A 220 5.71 4.53 7.89
N PHE A 221 5.62 5.59 8.69
CA PHE A 221 6.22 6.88 8.36
C PHE A 221 7.75 6.80 8.17
N LEU A 222 8.45 6.08 9.05
CA LEU A 222 9.90 5.88 8.94
C LEU A 222 10.24 5.00 7.73
N ASP A 223 9.45 3.99 7.42
CA ASP A 223 9.61 3.15 6.24
C ASP A 223 9.53 3.96 4.94
N PHE A 224 8.66 4.98 4.87
CA PHE A 224 8.60 5.88 3.72
C PHE A 224 9.94 6.57 3.45
N TYR A 225 10.63 7.03 4.50
CA TYR A 225 11.93 7.71 4.37
C TYR A 225 13.08 6.72 4.16
N LYS A 226 13.01 5.55 4.77
CA LYS A 226 14.04 4.53 4.66
C LYS A 226 14.09 3.90 3.26
N PHE A 227 12.93 3.70 2.65
CA PHE A 227 12.80 2.89 1.45
C PHE A 227 12.49 3.68 0.18
N ASN A 228 11.91 4.88 0.26
CA ASN A 228 11.72 5.72 -0.93
C ASN A 228 12.99 6.51 -1.23
N PRO A 229 13.67 6.27 -2.37
CA PRO A 229 14.95 6.89 -2.70
C PRO A 229 14.87 8.41 -2.93
N TYR A 230 13.68 8.97 -3.10
CA TYR A 230 13.46 10.39 -3.36
C TYR A 230 13.02 11.18 -2.13
N ALA A 231 12.57 10.51 -1.08
CA ALA A 231 11.92 11.12 0.09
C ALA A 231 12.81 12.17 0.79
N THR A 232 14.05 11.83 1.05
CA THR A 232 15.01 12.75 1.74
C THR A 232 15.27 13.99 0.90
N LYS A 233 15.48 13.83 -0.42
CA LYS A 233 15.72 14.96 -1.33
C LYS A 233 14.54 15.95 -1.32
N VAL A 234 13.33 15.45 -1.43
CA VAL A 234 12.11 16.29 -1.42
C VAL A 234 11.93 16.99 -0.08
N LYS A 235 12.11 16.28 1.03
CA LYS A 235 12.08 16.89 2.38
C LYS A 235 13.09 18.04 2.50
N ASP A 236 14.35 17.84 2.05
CA ASP A 236 15.39 18.85 2.16
C ASP A 236 15.11 20.06 1.27
N GLN A 237 14.55 19.87 0.09
CA GLN A 237 14.08 20.97 -0.77
C GLN A 237 12.98 21.79 -0.09
N TRP A 238 12.06 21.12 0.58
CA TRP A 238 10.96 21.77 1.31
C TRP A 238 11.50 22.59 2.48
N LEU A 239 12.41 22.05 3.30
CA LEU A 239 13.05 22.79 4.40
C LEU A 239 13.79 24.05 3.90
N LYS A 240 14.56 23.93 2.82
CA LYS A 240 15.22 25.07 2.18
C LYS A 240 14.23 26.15 1.72
N SER A 241 13.05 25.74 1.22
CA SER A 241 12.00 26.68 0.84
C SER A 241 11.44 27.42 2.05
N PHE A 242 11.25 26.75 3.18
CA PHE A 242 10.85 27.37 4.44
C PHE A 242 11.90 28.37 4.96
N GLU A 243 13.15 28.01 4.96
CA GLU A 243 14.26 28.90 5.35
C GLU A 243 14.30 30.15 4.48
N LYS A 244 14.11 30.00 3.15
CA LYS A 244 14.05 31.14 2.22
C LYS A 244 12.91 32.09 2.57
N ILE A 245 11.72 31.60 2.83
CA ILE A 245 10.55 32.41 3.21
C ILE A 245 10.79 33.09 4.55
N ASN A 246 11.32 32.35 5.54
CA ASN A 246 11.66 32.93 6.85
C ASN A 246 12.67 34.06 6.73
N HIS A 247 13.67 33.92 5.88
CA HIS A 247 14.66 34.98 5.62
C HIS A 247 14.07 36.20 4.92
N GLN A 248 13.11 36.02 3.99
CA GLN A 248 12.38 37.11 3.36
C GLN A 248 11.60 37.94 4.39
N ILE A 249 10.87 37.27 5.28
CA ILE A 249 10.14 37.94 6.37
C ILE A 249 11.09 38.74 7.25
N GLY A 250 12.23 38.16 7.66
CA GLY A 250 13.20 38.84 8.49
C GLY A 250 13.80 40.11 7.85
N LYS A 251 13.98 40.11 6.51
CA LYS A 251 14.45 41.30 5.77
C LYS A 251 13.44 42.44 5.69
N GLU A 252 12.15 42.11 5.61
CA GLU A 252 11.09 43.13 5.53
C GLU A 252 10.75 43.73 6.90
N LEU A 253 11.10 43.02 7.99
CA LEU A 253 10.84 43.48 9.37
C LEU A 253 12.02 44.18 10.03
N SER A 254 13.21 44.19 9.40
CA SER A 254 14.42 44.90 9.84
C SER A 254 14.56 46.24 9.13
#